data_70db52e6bc57da0fffe0b2f68e0a307f
#
_entry.id   70db52e6bc57da0fffe0b2f68e0a307f
#
_cell.length_a   1.000
_cell.length_b   1.000
_cell.length_c   1.000
_cell.angle_alpha   90.00
_cell.angle_beta   90.00
_cell.angle_gamma   90.00
#
_symmetry.space_group_name_H-M   'P 1'
#
loop_
_entity.id
_entity.type
_entity.pdbx_description
1 polymer ?
#
loop_
_entity_poly.entity_id
_entity_poly.type
_entity_poly.pdbx_seq_one_letter_code
_entity_poly.pdbx_strand_id
1 'polypeptide(L)'
;MMPLPTATEMRALDEDTIARLGIPGGILMESAGRGVVTVLHQLHDATKINLGQAQILVIAGPGNNGGDGMVIARYLHEQGLRFELWVVAPEFAAMRYCTW
;
A
#
# COMPACT_ATOMS: atom_id res chain seq x y z
N MET A 1 20.83 11.02 9.48
CA MET A 1 19.85 9.93 9.55
C MET A 1 18.47 10.51 9.86
N MET A 2 17.49 10.16 9.09
CA MET A 2 16.12 10.61 9.32
C MET A 2 15.47 9.73 10.41
N PRO A 3 14.94 10.32 11.49
CA PRO A 3 14.25 9.52 12.49
C PRO A 3 12.96 8.92 11.91
N LEU A 4 12.68 7.69 12.28
CA LEU A 4 11.47 7.01 11.88
C LEU A 4 10.52 6.94 13.07
N PRO A 5 9.24 7.27 12.89
CA PRO A 5 8.25 7.13 13.96
C PRO A 5 7.93 5.66 14.23
N THR A 6 7.56 5.35 15.45
CA THR A 6 6.99 4.06 15.80
C THR A 6 5.58 3.94 15.21
N ALA A 7 5.02 2.72 15.21
CA ALA A 7 3.64 2.51 14.77
C ALA A 7 2.64 3.33 15.60
N THR A 8 2.85 3.43 16.92
CA THR A 8 2.00 4.23 17.80
C THR A 8 2.10 5.72 17.47
N GLU A 9 3.32 6.20 17.23
CA GLU A 9 3.55 7.60 16.86
C GLU A 9 2.93 7.92 15.49
N MET A 10 3.06 7.04 14.50
CA MET A 10 2.42 7.23 13.20
C MET A 10 0.91 7.28 13.31
N ARG A 11 0.32 6.40 14.11
CA ARG A 11 -1.13 6.39 14.35
C ARG A 11 -1.59 7.71 14.96
N ALA A 12 -0.84 8.23 15.92
CA ALA A 12 -1.14 9.50 16.56
C ALA A 12 -1.05 10.67 15.57
N LEU A 13 -0.05 10.66 14.69
CA LEU A 13 0.08 11.67 13.62
C LEU A 13 -1.10 11.62 12.65
N ASP A 14 -1.51 10.44 12.23
CA ASP A 14 -2.64 10.26 11.33
C ASP A 14 -3.94 10.73 11.97
N GLU A 15 -4.18 10.34 13.21
CA GLU A 15 -5.38 10.76 13.98
C GLU A 15 -5.42 12.27 14.15
N ASP A 16 -4.29 12.88 14.48
CA ASP A 16 -4.18 14.32 14.63
C ASP A 16 -4.45 15.05 13.29
N THR A 17 -3.92 14.52 12.19
CA THR A 17 -4.16 15.07 10.85
C THR A 17 -5.64 15.03 10.51
N ILE A 18 -6.31 13.91 10.77
CA ILE A 18 -7.75 13.77 10.53
C ILE A 18 -8.55 14.72 11.41
N ALA A 19 -8.22 14.78 12.69
CA ALA A 19 -8.99 15.54 13.68
C ALA A 19 -8.77 17.06 13.55
N ARG A 20 -7.52 17.52 13.38
CA ARG A 20 -7.19 18.94 13.36
C ARG A 20 -7.31 19.57 11.99
N LEU A 21 -6.81 18.88 10.95
CA LEU A 21 -6.78 19.45 9.59
C LEU A 21 -8.01 19.04 8.78
N GLY A 22 -8.85 18.16 9.31
CA GLY A 22 -10.07 17.74 8.63
C GLY A 22 -9.81 16.90 7.38
N ILE A 23 -8.64 16.29 7.25
CA ILE A 23 -8.32 15.43 6.11
C ILE A 23 -8.91 14.05 6.36
N PRO A 24 -9.84 13.56 5.50
CA PRO A 24 -10.41 12.22 5.68
C PRO A 24 -9.35 11.12 5.64
N GLY A 25 -9.53 10.10 6.46
CA GLY A 25 -8.62 8.96 6.51
C GLY A 25 -8.47 8.24 5.17
N GLY A 26 -9.53 8.21 4.36
CA GLY A 26 -9.49 7.65 3.02
C GLY A 26 -8.53 8.38 2.08
N ILE A 27 -8.40 9.70 2.23
CA ILE A 27 -7.45 10.49 1.44
C ILE A 27 -6.02 10.17 1.85
N LEU A 28 -5.75 10.01 3.14
CA LEU A 28 -4.43 9.60 3.62
C LEU A 28 -4.07 8.22 3.09
N MET A 29 -5.01 7.30 3.09
CA MET A 29 -4.82 5.94 2.58
C MET A 29 -4.52 5.95 1.08
N GLU A 30 -5.24 6.74 0.29
CA GLU A 30 -4.98 6.90 -1.15
C GLU A 30 -3.58 7.46 -1.39
N SER A 31 -3.18 8.48 -0.63
CA SER A 31 -1.85 9.08 -0.76
C SER A 31 -0.75 8.09 -0.41
N ALA A 32 -0.93 7.30 0.64
CA ALA A 32 0.04 6.28 1.06
C ALA A 32 0.21 5.21 -0.03
N GLY A 33 -0.89 4.69 -0.56
CA GLY A 33 -0.84 3.68 -1.62
C GLY A 33 -0.21 4.20 -2.90
N ARG A 34 -0.56 5.42 -3.32
CA ARG A 34 0.04 6.06 -4.48
C ARG A 34 1.55 6.24 -4.29
N GLY A 35 1.97 6.64 -3.09
CA GLY A 35 3.39 6.83 -2.77
C GLY A 35 4.19 5.55 -2.95
N VAL A 36 3.66 4.41 -2.52
CA VAL A 36 4.32 3.11 -2.70
C VAL A 36 4.47 2.78 -4.18
N VAL A 37 3.44 2.98 -4.98
CA VAL A 37 3.49 2.71 -6.43
C VAL A 37 4.50 3.63 -7.11
N THR A 38 4.58 4.89 -6.69
CA THR A 38 5.60 5.82 -7.17
C THR A 38 7.01 5.30 -6.89
N VAL A 39 7.25 4.79 -5.68
CA VAL A 39 8.54 4.21 -5.31
C VAL A 39 8.86 2.98 -6.16
N LEU A 40 7.88 2.13 -6.46
CA LEU A 40 8.07 0.99 -7.35
C LEU A 40 8.57 1.41 -8.73
N HIS A 41 8.00 2.47 -9.30
CA HIS A 41 8.46 2.99 -10.59
C HIS A 41 9.88 3.57 -10.50
N GLN A 42 10.20 4.23 -9.40
CA GLN A 42 11.56 4.72 -9.17
C GLN A 42 12.56 3.57 -9.07
N LEU A 43 12.20 2.48 -8.39
CA LEU A 43 13.04 1.28 -8.32
C LEU A 43 13.22 0.62 -9.68
N HIS A 44 12.16 0.60 -10.50
CA HIS A 44 12.25 0.12 -11.89
C HIS A 44 13.35 0.88 -12.64
N ASP A 45 13.33 2.20 -12.55
CA ASP A 45 14.31 3.03 -13.25
C ASP A 45 15.73 2.87 -12.69
N ALA A 46 15.85 2.77 -11.36
CA ALA A 46 17.15 2.72 -10.69
C ALA A 46 17.83 1.34 -10.75
N THR A 47 17.05 0.26 -10.70
CA THR A 47 17.58 -1.12 -10.58
C THR A 47 17.45 -1.94 -11.85
N LYS A 48 16.86 -1.38 -12.88
CA LYS A 48 16.57 -2.07 -14.16
C LYS A 48 15.65 -3.29 -14.01
N ILE A 49 14.87 -3.33 -12.93
CA ILE A 49 13.80 -4.32 -12.78
C ILE A 49 12.70 -3.95 -13.76
N ASN A 50 12.32 -4.86 -14.64
CA ASN A 50 11.22 -4.60 -15.56
C ASN A 50 9.89 -4.88 -14.88
N LEU A 51 9.16 -3.83 -14.46
CA LEU A 51 7.87 -3.97 -13.81
C LEU A 51 6.83 -4.66 -14.69
N GLY A 52 6.93 -4.51 -16.01
CA GLY A 52 6.02 -5.17 -16.94
C GLY A 52 6.16 -6.69 -16.95
N GLN A 53 7.30 -7.22 -16.53
CA GLN A 53 7.58 -8.65 -16.45
C GLN A 53 7.67 -9.15 -15.02
N ALA A 54 7.72 -8.25 -14.03
CA ALA A 54 7.82 -8.60 -12.63
C ALA A 54 6.51 -9.18 -12.11
N GLN A 55 6.62 -10.06 -11.13
CA GLN A 55 5.48 -10.53 -10.35
C GLN A 55 5.52 -9.82 -9.00
N ILE A 56 4.47 -9.06 -8.72
CA ILE A 56 4.40 -8.26 -7.51
C ILE A 56 3.47 -8.96 -6.52
N LEU A 57 3.93 -9.15 -5.30
CA LEU A 57 3.11 -9.72 -4.23
C LEU A 57 2.72 -8.60 -3.26
N VAL A 58 1.42 -8.41 -3.08
CA VAL A 58 0.85 -7.50 -2.10
C VAL A 58 0.19 -8.32 -1.01
N ILE A 59 0.63 -8.15 0.22
CA ILE A 59 0.04 -8.82 1.38
C ILE A 59 -0.63 -7.76 2.23
N ALA A 60 -1.95 -7.84 2.31
CA ALA A 60 -2.77 -6.91 3.08
C ALA A 60 -3.25 -7.57 4.36
N GLY A 61 -2.80 -7.07 5.50
CA GLY A 61 -3.27 -7.51 6.81
C GLY A 61 -4.57 -6.85 7.21
N PRO A 62 -5.10 -7.20 8.38
CA PRO A 62 -6.26 -6.50 8.94
C PRO A 62 -5.89 -5.09 9.40
N GLY A 63 -6.85 -4.18 9.42
CA GLY A 63 -6.66 -2.81 9.88
C GLY A 63 -6.31 -1.84 8.76
N ASN A 64 -5.84 -0.65 9.14
CA ASN A 64 -5.63 0.45 8.20
C ASN A 64 -4.54 0.19 7.17
N ASN A 65 -3.46 -0.49 7.57
CA ASN A 65 -2.39 -0.84 6.62
C ASN A 65 -2.88 -1.81 5.55
N GLY A 66 -3.86 -2.65 5.87
CA GLY A 66 -4.50 -3.51 4.88
C GLY A 66 -5.22 -2.70 3.80
N GLY A 67 -5.85 -1.59 4.19
CA GLY A 67 -6.46 -0.66 3.24
C GLY A 67 -5.43 -0.05 2.28
N ASP A 68 -4.25 0.31 2.77
CA ASP A 68 -3.16 0.78 1.92
C ASP A 68 -2.79 -0.27 0.87
N GLY A 69 -2.73 -1.54 1.26
CA GLY A 69 -2.47 -2.64 0.34
C GLY A 69 -3.54 -2.78 -0.75
N MET A 70 -4.80 -2.58 -0.40
CA MET A 70 -5.90 -2.59 -1.37
C MET A 70 -5.76 -1.44 -2.38
N VAL A 71 -5.38 -0.26 -1.92
CA VAL A 71 -5.15 0.90 -2.80
C VAL A 71 -3.99 0.61 -3.75
N ILE A 72 -2.89 0.06 -3.24
CA ILE A 72 -1.75 -0.34 -4.07
C ILE A 72 -2.19 -1.32 -5.15
N ALA A 73 -2.93 -2.36 -4.78
CA ALA A 73 -3.41 -3.37 -5.74
C ALA A 73 -4.29 -2.73 -6.83
N ARG A 74 -5.14 -1.78 -6.46
CA ARG A 74 -5.98 -1.08 -7.44
C ARG A 74 -5.14 -0.30 -8.44
N TYR A 75 -4.13 0.44 -7.98
CA TYR A 75 -3.24 1.17 -8.87
C TYR A 75 -2.44 0.24 -9.79
N LEU A 76 -1.94 -0.88 -9.25
CA LEU A 76 -1.24 -1.88 -10.08
C LEU A 76 -2.15 -2.45 -11.15
N HIS A 77 -3.40 -2.72 -10.79
CA HIS A 77 -4.40 -3.23 -11.75
C HIS A 77 -4.69 -2.19 -12.85
N GLU A 78 -4.89 -0.95 -12.48
CA GLU A 78 -5.14 0.15 -13.43
C GLU A 78 -3.98 0.34 -14.41
N GLN A 79 -2.75 0.06 -13.97
CA GLN A 79 -1.56 0.18 -14.79
C GLN A 79 -1.25 -1.08 -15.61
N GLY A 80 -2.07 -2.11 -15.49
CA GLY A 80 -1.88 -3.37 -16.22
C GLY A 80 -0.70 -4.19 -15.75
N LEU A 81 -0.22 -3.97 -14.53
CA LEU A 81 0.88 -4.72 -13.95
C LEU A 81 0.38 -6.04 -13.35
N ARG A 82 1.25 -7.05 -13.37
CA ARG A 82 0.92 -8.35 -12.78
C ARG A 82 1.14 -8.30 -11.28
N PHE A 83 0.12 -8.66 -10.54
CA PHE A 83 0.25 -8.75 -9.09
C PHE A 83 -0.63 -9.87 -8.54
N GLU A 84 -0.27 -10.29 -7.35
CA GLU A 84 -1.07 -11.20 -6.55
C GLU A 84 -1.35 -10.50 -5.23
N LEU A 85 -2.62 -10.44 -4.85
CA LEU A 85 -3.05 -9.81 -3.60
C LEU A 85 -3.51 -10.91 -2.64
N TRP A 86 -2.91 -10.93 -1.46
CA TRP A 86 -3.33 -11.79 -0.35
C TRP A 86 -3.93 -10.92 0.73
N VAL A 87 -5.19 -11.17 1.05
CA VAL A 87 -5.87 -10.50 2.15
C VAL A 87 -5.91 -11.46 3.32
N VAL A 88 -5.22 -11.11 4.40
CA VAL A 88 -5.10 -11.94 5.59
C VAL A 88 -5.99 -11.35 6.69
N ALA A 89 -6.91 -12.15 7.20
CA ALA A 89 -7.77 -11.76 8.31
C ALA A 89 -7.60 -12.76 9.46
N PRO A 90 -7.72 -12.31 10.72
CA PRO A 90 -7.51 -13.20 11.88
C PRO A 90 -8.45 -14.41 11.90
N GLU A 91 -9.63 -14.30 11.30
CA GLU A 91 -10.71 -15.27 11.39
C GLU A 91 -10.86 -16.14 10.15
N PHE A 92 -10.10 -15.85 9.08
CA PHE A 92 -10.25 -16.51 7.81
C PHE A 92 -8.92 -16.94 7.23
N ALA A 93 -8.96 -17.98 6.40
CA ALA A 93 -7.86 -18.26 5.51
C ALA A 93 -7.61 -17.05 4.60
N ALA A 94 -6.39 -16.89 4.13
CA ALA A 94 -6.06 -15.79 3.23
C ALA A 94 -6.90 -15.86 1.96
N MET A 95 -7.51 -14.74 1.59
CA MET A 95 -8.10 -14.56 0.27
C MET A 95 -6.99 -14.19 -0.71
N ARG A 96 -7.06 -14.78 -1.89
CA ARG A 96 -6.04 -14.56 -2.92
C ARG A 96 -6.69 -14.03 -4.19
N TYR A 97 -6.14 -12.97 -4.71
CA TYR A 97 -6.49 -12.43 -6.01
C TYR A 97 -5.24 -12.38 -6.88
N CYS A 98 -5.38 -12.82 -8.13
CA CYS A 98 -4.24 -12.95 -9.04
C CYS A 98 -4.61 -12.40 -10.41
N THR A 99 -3.73 -11.63 -11.03
CA THR A 99 -3.95 -11.02 -12.34
C THR A 99 -3.29 -11.78 -13.50
N TRP A 100 -2.62 -12.88 -13.19
CA TRP A 100 -2.04 -13.72 -14.24
C TRP A 100 -2.63 -15.11 -14.25
#